data_c3d14067af8d1ab38cb74cf52c758341
#
_entry.id   c3d14067af8d1ab38cb74cf52c758341
#
_cell.length_a   1.000
_cell.length_b   1.000
_cell.length_c   1.000
_cell.angle_alpha   90.00
_cell.angle_beta   90.00
_cell.angle_gamma   90.00
#
_symmetry.space_group_name_H-M   'P 1'
#
loop_
_entity.id
_entity.type
_entity.pdbx_description
1 polymer ?
#
loop_
_entity_poly.entity_id
_entity_poly.type
_entity_poly.pdbx_seq_one_letter_code
_entity_poly.pdbx_strand_id
1 'polypeptide(L)'
;MKKISIFLLALFASAGITQASIFDGSCGANLTWSLNTQDSTLTITGSGEMTNWHGDPDFAPWYDYKSYIKYVSLPDGITSIGDWAFRDCSGLTSIEIPNSVTGIGSDAFDGCSSMTSVTIGNRVTSIGNTAFSYCTGLTSVTIPNSVTGIGDYAFYECYRLTSVTIGNSVTGIGSSAFGGCSSLTSVTIPNSVTIIGEGAFFLCNGLTSVTIPNSVTSIGGSAFLGCSGLSSVTIGNSVTGIGDKAFKDCTGLTFVTNYAATPQSINSNVFDNVNKSTCVLNVAKESVSLYQAANVWKDFTNIVGVDDYTINYVDKDSQALYNHVVTLYVPVAPTITGFTFVGWQTVSTMLTDGITLQAVYQADESFSAPAVYTNPANPAQKLSKNGNIYILTDGKTYNMQGQLVK
;
A
#
# COMPACT_ATOMS: atom_id res chain seq x y z
N MET A 1 -3.50 -44.24 -19.70
CA MET A 1 -3.88 -44.18 -21.13
C MET A 1 -4.10 -42.70 -21.47
N LYS A 2 -3.13 -42.14 -22.20
CA LYS A 2 -3.19 -40.73 -22.62
C LYS A 2 -4.29 -40.58 -23.67
N LYS A 3 -5.31 -39.76 -23.39
CA LYS A 3 -6.29 -39.38 -24.41
C LYS A 3 -5.63 -38.34 -25.31
N ILE A 4 -5.26 -38.76 -26.52
CA ILE A 4 -4.83 -37.89 -27.61
C ILE A 4 -6.10 -37.22 -28.15
N SER A 5 -6.28 -35.91 -27.89
CA SER A 5 -7.29 -35.12 -28.61
C SER A 5 -6.78 -34.86 -30.01
N ILE A 6 -7.45 -35.43 -31.00
CA ILE A 6 -7.14 -35.25 -32.41
C ILE A 6 -7.65 -33.87 -32.84
N PHE A 7 -6.70 -33.00 -33.26
CA PHE A 7 -7.00 -31.77 -33.94
C PHE A 7 -7.59 -32.06 -35.32
N LEU A 8 -8.85 -31.69 -35.52
CA LEU A 8 -9.44 -31.60 -36.87
C LEU A 8 -9.31 -30.16 -37.34
N LEU A 9 -8.26 -29.87 -38.11
CA LEU A 9 -8.09 -28.58 -38.78
C LEU A 9 -8.96 -28.62 -40.05
N ALA A 10 -10.18 -28.09 -39.98
CA ALA A 10 -11.00 -27.87 -41.18
C ALA A 10 -10.62 -26.55 -41.83
N LEU A 11 -9.94 -26.65 -42.96
CA LEU A 11 -9.65 -25.53 -43.87
C LEU A 11 -10.94 -25.16 -44.60
N PHE A 12 -11.65 -24.12 -44.23
CA PHE A 12 -12.66 -23.45 -45.07
C PHE A 12 -12.22 -22.05 -45.37
N ALA A 13 -11.70 -21.89 -46.59
CA ALA A 13 -11.52 -20.58 -47.21
C ALA A 13 -12.82 -20.21 -47.94
N SER A 14 -13.64 -19.32 -47.38
CA SER A 14 -14.45 -18.36 -48.14
C SER A 14 -15.21 -17.40 -47.19
N ALA A 15 -15.07 -16.11 -47.46
CA ALA A 15 -15.86 -14.99 -47.00
C ALA A 15 -15.86 -14.73 -45.46
N GLY A 16 -14.92 -13.89 -45.02
CA GLY A 16 -15.14 -12.74 -44.08
C GLY A 16 -15.84 -12.91 -42.75
N ILE A 17 -16.11 -14.14 -42.26
CA ILE A 17 -16.64 -14.38 -40.93
C ILE A 17 -15.65 -15.33 -40.23
N THR A 18 -14.73 -14.80 -39.44
CA THR A 18 -13.93 -15.63 -38.56
C THR A 18 -14.88 -16.22 -37.51
N GLN A 19 -15.19 -17.50 -37.66
CA GLN A 19 -15.97 -18.23 -36.66
C GLN A 19 -15.17 -18.21 -35.34
N ALA A 20 -15.81 -17.79 -34.25
CA ALA A 20 -15.22 -17.80 -32.93
C ALA A 20 -14.79 -19.23 -32.59
N SER A 21 -13.51 -19.43 -32.24
CA SER A 21 -13.07 -20.69 -31.67
C SER A 21 -13.35 -20.65 -30.19
N ILE A 22 -14.14 -21.60 -29.68
CA ILE A 22 -14.41 -21.78 -28.26
C ILE A 22 -13.56 -22.98 -27.79
N PHE A 23 -12.74 -22.72 -26.79
CA PHE A 23 -11.99 -23.75 -26.09
C PHE A 23 -12.55 -23.86 -24.67
N ASP A 24 -12.69 -25.04 -24.16
CA ASP A 24 -13.26 -25.31 -22.83
C ASP A 24 -12.61 -26.48 -22.12
N GLY A 25 -12.91 -26.61 -20.82
CA GLY A 25 -12.42 -27.68 -20.01
C GLY A 25 -12.67 -27.47 -18.51
N SER A 26 -11.98 -28.25 -17.70
CA SER A 26 -12.04 -28.18 -16.23
C SER A 26 -10.82 -27.42 -15.70
N CYS A 27 -11.02 -26.63 -14.63
CA CYS A 27 -9.97 -25.89 -13.93
C CYS A 27 -10.06 -25.97 -12.40
N GLY A 28 -10.80 -26.92 -11.92
CA GLY A 28 -11.01 -27.27 -10.51
C GLY A 28 -12.03 -28.38 -10.39
N ALA A 29 -12.30 -28.86 -9.18
CA ALA A 29 -13.23 -29.98 -8.95
C ALA A 29 -14.65 -29.67 -9.47
N ASN A 30 -15.11 -28.43 -9.29
CA ASN A 30 -16.42 -27.96 -9.73
C ASN A 30 -16.32 -26.65 -10.53
N LEU A 31 -15.15 -26.38 -11.11
CA LEU A 31 -14.90 -25.23 -11.95
C LEU A 31 -14.64 -25.66 -13.39
N THR A 32 -15.26 -24.96 -14.31
CA THR A 32 -15.01 -25.10 -15.75
C THR A 32 -14.63 -23.76 -16.34
N TRP A 33 -13.90 -23.80 -17.45
CA TRP A 33 -13.50 -22.62 -18.19
C TRP A 33 -13.94 -22.69 -19.65
N SER A 34 -14.15 -21.55 -20.24
CA SER A 34 -14.31 -21.41 -21.68
C SER A 34 -13.62 -20.14 -22.17
N LEU A 35 -12.91 -20.24 -23.28
CA LEU A 35 -12.26 -19.11 -23.95
C LEU A 35 -12.92 -18.83 -25.29
N ASN A 36 -13.47 -17.65 -25.44
CA ASN A 36 -13.96 -17.14 -26.71
C ASN A 36 -12.88 -16.23 -27.34
N THR A 37 -12.31 -16.67 -28.45
CA THR A 37 -11.22 -15.93 -29.12
C THR A 37 -11.70 -14.70 -29.89
N GLN A 38 -12.99 -14.57 -30.17
CA GLN A 38 -13.55 -13.43 -30.89
C GLN A 38 -13.58 -12.17 -30.01
N ASP A 39 -13.99 -12.32 -28.75
CA ASP A 39 -14.03 -11.23 -27.78
C ASP A 39 -12.87 -11.26 -26.78
N SER A 40 -11.98 -12.26 -26.91
CA SER A 40 -10.80 -12.45 -26.06
C SER A 40 -11.14 -12.63 -24.57
N THR A 41 -12.29 -13.24 -24.28
CA THR A 41 -12.79 -13.47 -22.91
C THR A 41 -12.59 -14.89 -22.48
N LEU A 42 -11.89 -15.07 -21.36
CA LEU A 42 -11.84 -16.31 -20.60
C LEU A 42 -12.91 -16.25 -19.50
N THR A 43 -13.89 -17.15 -19.57
CA THR A 43 -14.96 -17.26 -18.59
C THR A 43 -14.74 -18.49 -17.72
N ILE A 44 -14.71 -18.31 -16.41
CA ILE A 44 -14.72 -19.38 -15.41
C ILE A 44 -16.14 -19.50 -14.87
N THR A 45 -16.66 -20.72 -14.73
CA THR A 45 -17.98 -20.99 -14.18
C THR A 45 -17.93 -22.08 -13.13
N GLY A 46 -18.93 -22.12 -12.24
CA GLY A 46 -19.00 -23.09 -11.14
C GLY A 46 -18.61 -22.48 -9.79
N SER A 47 -18.12 -23.31 -8.88
CA SER A 47 -17.78 -22.90 -7.52
C SER A 47 -16.65 -23.73 -6.92
N GLY A 48 -15.98 -23.19 -5.90
CA GLY A 48 -14.90 -23.87 -5.18
C GLY A 48 -13.52 -23.37 -5.58
N GLU A 49 -12.52 -24.17 -5.28
CA GLU A 49 -11.12 -23.81 -5.47
C GLU A 49 -10.69 -24.01 -6.93
N MET A 50 -9.90 -23.08 -7.44
CA MET A 50 -9.18 -23.26 -8.70
C MET A 50 -7.97 -24.17 -8.47
N THR A 51 -7.65 -25.00 -9.45
CA THR A 51 -6.45 -25.86 -9.43
C THR A 51 -5.19 -24.99 -9.32
N ASN A 52 -4.21 -25.47 -8.56
CA ASN A 52 -2.85 -24.93 -8.59
C ASN A 52 -2.05 -25.59 -9.70
N TRP A 53 -1.36 -24.78 -10.50
CA TRP A 53 -0.44 -25.25 -11.53
C TRP A 53 0.99 -24.93 -11.14
N HIS A 54 1.98 -25.58 -11.75
CA HIS A 54 3.38 -25.48 -11.32
C HIS A 54 4.36 -25.26 -12.49
N GLY A 55 3.84 -25.01 -13.69
CA GLY A 55 4.64 -24.87 -14.90
C GLY A 55 4.86 -26.19 -15.64
N ASP A 56 5.87 -26.25 -16.52
CA ASP A 56 6.08 -27.37 -17.44
C ASP A 56 6.22 -28.73 -16.69
N PRO A 57 5.39 -29.75 -17.03
CA PRO A 57 4.32 -29.72 -18.02
C PRO A 57 2.93 -29.32 -17.48
N ASP A 58 2.82 -28.86 -16.26
CA ASP A 58 1.57 -28.63 -15.52
C ASP A 58 1.16 -27.14 -15.58
N PHE A 59 0.85 -26.65 -16.78
CA PHE A 59 0.33 -25.29 -16.97
C PHE A 59 -1.19 -25.24 -16.85
N ALA A 60 -1.73 -24.05 -16.58
CA ALA A 60 -3.15 -23.77 -16.69
C ALA A 60 -3.67 -24.17 -18.09
N PRO A 61 -4.88 -24.76 -18.21
CA PRO A 61 -5.33 -25.34 -19.47
C PRO A 61 -5.52 -24.30 -20.59
N TRP A 62 -5.54 -23.03 -20.29
CA TRP A 62 -5.57 -21.91 -21.25
C TRP A 62 -4.20 -21.30 -21.51
N TYR A 63 -3.10 -21.81 -20.96
CA TYR A 63 -1.77 -21.23 -21.04
C TYR A 63 -1.28 -21.04 -22.48
N ASP A 64 -1.58 -21.97 -23.36
CA ASP A 64 -1.23 -21.86 -24.79
C ASP A 64 -1.96 -20.69 -25.48
N TYR A 65 -3.04 -20.20 -24.88
CA TYR A 65 -3.86 -19.11 -25.38
C TYR A 65 -3.67 -17.80 -24.61
N LYS A 66 -2.72 -17.72 -23.69
CA LYS A 66 -2.51 -16.60 -22.78
C LYS A 66 -2.42 -15.22 -23.47
N SER A 67 -1.84 -15.17 -24.68
CA SER A 67 -1.73 -13.94 -25.45
C SER A 67 -3.07 -13.43 -26.02
N TYR A 68 -4.09 -14.29 -26.12
CA TYR A 68 -5.43 -13.94 -26.57
C TYR A 68 -6.33 -13.46 -25.44
N ILE A 69 -5.99 -13.76 -24.19
CA ILE A 69 -6.84 -13.42 -23.02
C ILE A 69 -6.68 -11.95 -22.68
N LYS A 70 -7.75 -11.18 -22.91
CA LYS A 70 -7.82 -9.75 -22.56
C LYS A 70 -8.74 -9.50 -21.38
N TYR A 71 -9.74 -10.36 -21.23
CA TYR A 71 -10.75 -10.26 -20.17
C TYR A 71 -10.92 -11.61 -19.50
N VAL A 72 -11.09 -11.57 -18.18
CA VAL A 72 -11.38 -12.76 -17.37
C VAL A 72 -12.64 -12.48 -16.58
N SER A 73 -13.62 -13.39 -16.69
CA SER A 73 -14.84 -13.40 -15.88
C SER A 73 -14.75 -14.50 -14.85
N LEU A 74 -14.80 -14.13 -13.57
CA LEU A 74 -14.78 -15.05 -12.44
C LEU A 74 -16.17 -15.15 -11.79
N PRO A 75 -16.64 -16.35 -11.39
CA PRO A 75 -17.95 -16.49 -10.74
C PRO A 75 -17.88 -16.10 -9.25
N ASP A 76 -19.00 -15.65 -8.70
CA ASP A 76 -19.13 -15.36 -7.26
C ASP A 76 -18.92 -16.59 -6.35
N GLY A 77 -18.93 -17.80 -6.92
CA GLY A 77 -18.72 -19.05 -6.19
C GLY A 77 -17.26 -19.51 -6.09
N ILE A 78 -16.32 -18.84 -6.77
CA ILE A 78 -14.90 -19.21 -6.72
C ILE A 78 -14.30 -18.84 -5.36
N THR A 79 -13.49 -19.74 -4.76
CA THR A 79 -12.96 -19.53 -3.41
C THR A 79 -11.45 -19.28 -3.36
N SER A 80 -10.72 -19.62 -4.44
CA SER A 80 -9.30 -19.31 -4.59
C SER A 80 -8.93 -19.05 -6.05
N ILE A 81 -7.90 -18.23 -6.27
CA ILE A 81 -7.16 -18.16 -7.53
C ILE A 81 -5.95 -19.08 -7.37
N GLY A 82 -5.82 -20.05 -8.26
CA GLY A 82 -4.73 -21.04 -8.19
C GLY A 82 -3.36 -20.45 -8.50
N ASP A 83 -2.31 -21.17 -8.08
CA ASP A 83 -0.94 -20.85 -8.46
C ASP A 83 -0.82 -20.87 -9.99
N TRP A 84 -0.08 -19.92 -10.58
CA TRP A 84 0.20 -19.82 -12.03
C TRP A 84 -1.05 -19.65 -12.91
N ALA A 85 -2.21 -19.39 -12.35
CA ALA A 85 -3.50 -19.43 -13.05
C ALA A 85 -3.53 -18.54 -14.30
N PHE A 86 -3.04 -17.31 -14.22
CA PHE A 86 -3.04 -16.34 -15.31
C PHE A 86 -1.63 -15.84 -15.65
N ARG A 87 -0.62 -16.66 -15.31
CA ARG A 87 0.77 -16.33 -15.59
C ARG A 87 0.96 -16.03 -17.08
N ASP A 88 1.72 -14.97 -17.37
CA ASP A 88 2.01 -14.48 -18.73
C ASP A 88 0.78 -14.14 -19.58
N CYS A 89 -0.41 -13.94 -18.98
CA CYS A 89 -1.56 -13.39 -19.69
C CYS A 89 -1.30 -11.92 -20.01
N SER A 90 -0.33 -11.67 -20.90
CA SER A 90 0.18 -10.34 -21.20
C SER A 90 -0.83 -9.40 -21.82
N GLY A 91 -1.93 -9.94 -22.38
CA GLY A 91 -3.04 -9.17 -22.95
C GLY A 91 -4.11 -8.78 -21.92
N LEU A 92 -4.10 -9.36 -20.70
CA LEU A 92 -5.08 -9.10 -19.66
C LEU A 92 -4.98 -7.66 -19.17
N THR A 93 -6.08 -6.89 -19.33
CA THR A 93 -6.08 -5.44 -19.06
C THR A 93 -6.54 -5.10 -17.65
N SER A 94 -7.44 -5.89 -17.09
CA SER A 94 -7.95 -5.73 -15.74
C SER A 94 -8.56 -7.02 -15.22
N ILE A 95 -8.66 -7.15 -13.91
CA ILE A 95 -9.39 -8.27 -13.28
C ILE A 95 -10.11 -7.78 -12.03
N GLU A 96 -11.32 -8.32 -11.81
CA GLU A 96 -12.05 -8.20 -10.57
C GLU A 96 -12.04 -9.56 -9.86
N ILE A 97 -11.39 -9.63 -8.70
CA ILE A 97 -11.33 -10.82 -7.85
C ILE A 97 -12.51 -10.76 -6.89
N PRO A 98 -13.46 -11.73 -6.98
CA PRO A 98 -14.69 -11.68 -6.20
C PRO A 98 -14.46 -11.76 -4.69
N ASN A 99 -15.44 -11.28 -3.92
CA ASN A 99 -15.41 -11.36 -2.45
C ASN A 99 -15.49 -12.80 -1.89
N SER A 100 -15.81 -13.79 -2.72
CA SER A 100 -15.75 -15.21 -2.33
C SER A 100 -14.34 -15.76 -2.23
N VAL A 101 -13.37 -15.11 -2.91
CA VAL A 101 -11.96 -15.54 -2.92
C VAL A 101 -11.30 -15.21 -1.59
N THR A 102 -10.62 -16.21 -1.01
CA THR A 102 -9.88 -16.09 0.25
C THR A 102 -8.36 -16.07 0.06
N GLY A 103 -7.85 -16.54 -1.08
CA GLY A 103 -6.42 -16.55 -1.37
C GLY A 103 -6.11 -16.37 -2.85
N ILE A 104 -5.03 -15.67 -3.12
CA ILE A 104 -4.43 -15.52 -4.45
C ILE A 104 -3.12 -16.29 -4.42
N GLY A 105 -3.00 -17.26 -5.33
CA GLY A 105 -1.86 -18.18 -5.41
C GLY A 105 -0.57 -17.52 -5.86
N SER A 106 0.53 -18.27 -5.74
CA SER A 106 1.84 -17.82 -6.20
C SER A 106 1.85 -17.70 -7.72
N ASP A 107 2.56 -16.70 -8.27
CA ASP A 107 2.68 -16.42 -9.71
C ASP A 107 1.33 -16.29 -10.42
N ALA A 108 0.22 -16.10 -9.70
CA ALA A 108 -1.13 -16.17 -10.27
C ALA A 108 -1.34 -15.21 -11.45
N PHE A 109 -0.74 -14.01 -11.42
CA PHE A 109 -0.80 -12.98 -12.47
C PHE A 109 0.60 -12.49 -12.87
N ASP A 110 1.66 -13.29 -12.60
CA ASP A 110 3.02 -12.94 -13.01
C ASP A 110 3.09 -12.69 -14.51
N GLY A 111 3.69 -11.57 -14.93
CA GLY A 111 3.82 -11.22 -16.34
C GLY A 111 2.54 -10.71 -17.03
N CYS A 112 1.48 -10.39 -16.31
CA CYS A 112 0.28 -9.73 -16.85
C CYS A 112 0.59 -8.25 -17.19
N SER A 113 1.46 -8.03 -18.16
CA SER A 113 2.09 -6.74 -18.43
C SER A 113 1.15 -5.63 -18.91
N SER A 114 0.00 -5.98 -19.49
CA SER A 114 -1.03 -5.01 -19.89
C SER A 114 -2.02 -4.67 -18.78
N MET A 115 -1.94 -5.33 -17.63
CA MET A 115 -2.88 -5.10 -16.52
C MET A 115 -2.68 -3.68 -15.97
N THR A 116 -3.71 -2.85 -16.09
CA THR A 116 -3.70 -1.47 -15.59
C THR A 116 -4.36 -1.32 -14.23
N SER A 117 -5.25 -2.25 -13.88
CA SER A 117 -5.98 -2.25 -12.62
C SER A 117 -6.34 -3.66 -12.16
N VAL A 118 -6.39 -3.85 -10.86
CA VAL A 118 -6.91 -5.04 -10.18
C VAL A 118 -7.81 -4.61 -9.02
N THR A 119 -8.98 -5.24 -8.92
CA THR A 119 -9.84 -5.13 -7.74
C THR A 119 -9.69 -6.42 -6.93
N ILE A 120 -9.23 -6.31 -5.70
CA ILE A 120 -9.04 -7.44 -4.80
C ILE A 120 -10.22 -7.51 -3.82
N GLY A 121 -10.91 -8.65 -3.81
CA GLY A 121 -12.07 -8.88 -2.94
C GLY A 121 -11.73 -8.75 -1.46
N ASN A 122 -12.69 -8.28 -0.66
CA ASN A 122 -12.50 -7.93 0.75
C ASN A 122 -12.42 -9.14 1.71
N ARG A 123 -12.43 -10.37 1.19
CA ARG A 123 -12.19 -11.61 1.96
C ARG A 123 -10.87 -12.28 1.62
N VAL A 124 -10.07 -11.73 0.71
CA VAL A 124 -8.72 -12.21 0.43
C VAL A 124 -7.86 -12.02 1.67
N THR A 125 -7.30 -13.11 2.20
CA THR A 125 -6.47 -13.11 3.42
C THR A 125 -4.98 -13.18 3.11
N SER A 126 -4.62 -13.67 1.91
CA SER A 126 -3.22 -13.81 1.48
C SER A 126 -3.02 -13.51 0.01
N ILE A 127 -1.90 -12.88 -0.29
CA ILE A 127 -1.38 -12.67 -1.64
C ILE A 127 -0.08 -13.48 -1.73
N GLY A 128 -0.05 -14.44 -2.67
CA GLY A 128 1.06 -15.37 -2.84
C GLY A 128 2.35 -14.71 -3.33
N ASN A 129 3.44 -15.48 -3.30
CA ASN A 129 4.71 -15.03 -3.83
C ASN A 129 4.58 -14.74 -5.33
N THR A 130 5.23 -13.68 -5.80
CA THR A 130 5.26 -13.31 -7.24
C THR A 130 3.86 -13.09 -7.85
N ALA A 131 2.80 -13.00 -7.04
CA ALA A 131 1.40 -13.04 -7.51
C ALA A 131 1.07 -12.01 -8.59
N PHE A 132 1.63 -10.80 -8.55
CA PHE A 132 1.47 -9.71 -9.52
C PHE A 132 2.82 -9.19 -10.01
N SER A 133 3.86 -10.01 -9.95
CA SER A 133 5.17 -9.64 -10.44
C SER A 133 5.12 -9.32 -11.94
N TYR A 134 5.93 -8.38 -12.41
CA TYR A 134 5.95 -7.92 -13.80
C TYR A 134 4.58 -7.48 -14.37
N CYS A 135 3.62 -7.11 -13.51
CA CYS A 135 2.41 -6.38 -13.93
C CYS A 135 2.78 -4.92 -14.26
N THR A 136 3.58 -4.76 -15.31
CA THR A 136 4.25 -3.49 -15.62
C THR A 136 3.30 -2.36 -16.01
N GLY A 137 2.05 -2.68 -16.39
CA GLY A 137 0.98 -1.73 -16.67
C GLY A 137 0.24 -1.21 -15.44
N LEU A 138 0.37 -1.90 -14.29
CA LEU A 138 -0.41 -1.60 -13.09
C LEU A 138 -0.04 -0.24 -12.49
N THR A 139 -1.05 0.64 -12.34
CA THR A 139 -0.82 2.01 -11.90
C THR A 139 -1.14 2.24 -10.42
N SER A 140 -2.07 1.48 -9.88
CA SER A 140 -2.43 1.53 -8.46
C SER A 140 -2.97 0.18 -7.99
N VAL A 141 -2.82 -0.10 -6.71
CA VAL A 141 -3.42 -1.26 -6.07
C VAL A 141 -3.88 -0.92 -4.66
N THR A 142 -5.08 -1.43 -4.29
CA THR A 142 -5.58 -1.42 -2.92
C THR A 142 -5.56 -2.84 -2.38
N ILE A 143 -4.75 -3.09 -1.37
CA ILE A 143 -4.68 -4.33 -0.61
C ILE A 143 -5.68 -4.22 0.53
N PRO A 144 -6.75 -5.06 0.56
CA PRO A 144 -7.82 -4.91 1.54
C PRO A 144 -7.38 -5.24 2.97
N ASN A 145 -8.15 -4.77 3.95
CA ASN A 145 -7.88 -5.01 5.37
C ASN A 145 -7.99 -6.49 5.80
N SER A 146 -8.53 -7.35 4.96
CA SER A 146 -8.56 -8.80 5.21
C SER A 146 -7.20 -9.48 4.99
N VAL A 147 -6.30 -8.86 4.20
CA VAL A 147 -4.98 -9.42 3.90
C VAL A 147 -4.07 -9.28 5.11
N THR A 148 -3.48 -10.40 5.53
CA THR A 148 -2.56 -10.47 6.67
C THR A 148 -1.09 -10.54 6.26
N GLY A 149 -0.79 -10.97 5.04
CA GLY A 149 0.57 -11.06 4.52
C GLY A 149 0.64 -10.80 3.02
N ILE A 150 1.72 -10.14 2.62
CA ILE A 150 2.10 -9.90 1.23
C ILE A 150 3.33 -10.78 0.96
N GLY A 151 3.21 -11.69 -0.02
CA GLY A 151 4.26 -12.64 -0.38
C GLY A 151 5.53 -11.99 -0.94
N ASP A 152 6.60 -12.79 -1.04
CA ASP A 152 7.84 -12.36 -1.65
C ASP A 152 7.61 -12.04 -3.13
N TYR A 153 8.21 -10.94 -3.62
CA TYR A 153 8.11 -10.48 -5.00
C TYR A 153 6.67 -10.20 -5.47
N ALA A 154 5.70 -10.07 -4.58
CA ALA A 154 4.27 -10.02 -4.94
C ALA A 154 3.93 -8.96 -5.98
N PHE A 155 4.58 -7.79 -5.98
CA PHE A 155 4.43 -6.68 -6.94
C PHE A 155 5.78 -6.26 -7.52
N TYR A 156 6.71 -7.22 -7.64
CA TYR A 156 8.05 -6.95 -8.15
C TYR A 156 8.01 -6.43 -9.59
N GLU A 157 8.81 -5.39 -9.88
CA GLU A 157 8.93 -4.78 -11.23
C GLU A 157 7.60 -4.24 -11.80
N CYS A 158 6.67 -3.83 -10.93
CA CYS A 158 5.50 -3.06 -11.34
C CYS A 158 5.92 -1.58 -11.59
N TYR A 159 6.66 -1.32 -12.66
CA TYR A 159 7.33 -0.01 -12.89
C TYR A 159 6.38 1.19 -12.90
N ARG A 160 5.11 0.99 -13.32
CA ARG A 160 4.12 2.07 -13.43
C ARG A 160 3.27 2.24 -12.19
N LEU A 161 3.50 1.43 -11.15
CA LEU A 161 2.77 1.54 -9.89
C LEU A 161 3.16 2.85 -9.18
N THR A 162 2.22 3.81 -9.15
CA THR A 162 2.42 5.13 -8.55
C THR A 162 1.95 5.20 -7.11
N SER A 163 0.98 4.35 -6.74
CA SER A 163 0.40 4.33 -5.40
C SER A 163 0.00 2.92 -4.98
N VAL A 164 0.20 2.63 -3.71
CA VAL A 164 -0.29 1.42 -3.05
C VAL A 164 -0.95 1.78 -1.73
N THR A 165 -2.15 1.22 -1.50
CA THR A 165 -2.80 1.25 -0.20
C THR A 165 -2.64 -0.12 0.44
N ILE A 166 -1.99 -0.19 1.59
CA ILE A 166 -1.77 -1.44 2.34
C ILE A 166 -2.79 -1.52 3.48
N GLY A 167 -3.54 -2.62 3.52
CA GLY A 167 -4.56 -2.85 4.55
C GLY A 167 -4.00 -2.96 5.97
N ASN A 168 -4.77 -2.53 6.95
CA ASN A 168 -4.36 -2.41 8.36
C ASN A 168 -4.21 -3.74 9.11
N SER A 169 -4.41 -4.89 8.45
CA SER A 169 -4.13 -6.22 9.03
C SER A 169 -2.84 -6.84 8.52
N VAL A 170 -2.15 -6.21 7.57
CA VAL A 170 -0.88 -6.72 7.05
C VAL A 170 0.18 -6.67 8.14
N THR A 171 0.75 -7.83 8.49
CA THR A 171 1.75 -7.97 9.56
C THR A 171 3.18 -8.02 9.04
N GLY A 172 3.37 -8.38 7.77
CA GLY A 172 4.68 -8.44 7.12
C GLY A 172 4.62 -8.09 5.64
N ILE A 173 5.66 -7.43 5.18
CA ILE A 173 5.91 -7.15 3.76
C ILE A 173 7.03 -8.08 3.31
N GLY A 174 6.76 -8.95 2.35
CA GLY A 174 7.68 -9.98 1.86
C GLY A 174 8.94 -9.42 1.21
N SER A 175 9.93 -10.30 0.97
CA SER A 175 11.17 -9.92 0.31
C SER A 175 10.89 -9.43 -1.11
N SER A 176 11.48 -8.30 -1.49
CA SER A 176 11.30 -7.64 -2.79
C SER A 176 9.83 -7.43 -3.21
N ALA A 177 8.89 -7.40 -2.24
CA ALA A 177 7.46 -7.36 -2.54
C ALA A 177 7.06 -6.17 -3.44
N PHE A 178 7.72 -5.03 -3.34
CA PHE A 178 7.56 -3.85 -4.19
C PHE A 178 8.88 -3.45 -4.86
N GLY A 179 9.86 -4.38 -4.92
CA GLY A 179 11.14 -4.12 -5.57
C GLY A 179 10.96 -3.72 -7.04
N GLY A 180 11.66 -2.69 -7.50
CA GLY A 180 11.56 -2.19 -8.87
C GLY A 180 10.29 -1.38 -9.19
N CYS A 181 9.43 -1.07 -8.22
CA CYS A 181 8.29 -0.15 -8.41
C CYS A 181 8.80 1.30 -8.55
N SER A 182 9.51 1.58 -9.64
CA SER A 182 10.29 2.82 -9.81
C SER A 182 9.44 4.09 -9.87
N SER A 183 8.14 3.98 -10.20
CA SER A 183 7.20 5.11 -10.20
C SER A 183 6.48 5.33 -8.87
N LEU A 184 6.69 4.46 -7.86
CA LEU A 184 6.02 4.58 -6.57
C LEU A 184 6.48 5.84 -5.85
N THR A 185 5.58 6.81 -5.65
CA THR A 185 5.91 8.12 -5.07
C THR A 185 5.77 8.17 -3.56
N SER A 186 4.88 7.36 -3.02
CA SER A 186 4.62 7.29 -1.58
C SER A 186 4.09 5.90 -1.19
N VAL A 187 4.37 5.49 0.02
CA VAL A 187 3.80 4.31 0.66
C VAL A 187 3.51 4.61 2.13
N THR A 188 2.32 4.23 2.58
CA THR A 188 1.98 4.22 4.00
C THR A 188 2.13 2.80 4.52
N ILE A 189 3.07 2.57 5.42
CA ILE A 189 3.28 1.28 6.10
C ILE A 189 2.37 1.27 7.33
N PRO A 190 1.38 0.35 7.41
CA PRO A 190 0.45 0.32 8.53
C PRO A 190 1.11 -0.05 9.87
N ASN A 191 0.50 0.38 10.96
CA ASN A 191 0.96 0.04 12.32
C ASN A 191 0.79 -1.45 12.69
N SER A 192 0.23 -2.27 11.83
CA SER A 192 0.18 -3.72 11.96
C SER A 192 1.46 -4.40 11.49
N VAL A 193 2.26 -3.74 10.63
CA VAL A 193 3.49 -4.30 10.06
C VAL A 193 4.58 -4.37 11.13
N THR A 194 5.15 -5.56 11.32
CA THR A 194 6.22 -5.83 12.28
C THR A 194 7.58 -6.07 11.62
N ILE A 195 7.58 -6.48 10.34
CA ILE A 195 8.78 -6.81 9.58
C ILE A 195 8.67 -6.26 8.16
N ILE A 196 9.73 -5.60 7.70
CA ILE A 196 9.95 -5.22 6.31
C ILE A 196 11.01 -6.17 5.74
N GLY A 197 10.65 -6.94 4.72
CA GLY A 197 11.50 -7.97 4.12
C GLY A 197 12.74 -7.42 3.40
N GLU A 198 13.64 -8.33 3.03
CA GLU A 198 14.83 -7.98 2.24
C GLU A 198 14.42 -7.40 0.88
N GLY A 199 15.03 -6.28 0.48
CA GLY A 199 14.73 -5.62 -0.79
C GLY A 199 13.28 -5.15 -0.97
N ALA A 200 12.44 -5.11 0.07
CA ALA A 200 11.00 -4.89 -0.04
C ALA A 200 10.61 -3.70 -0.92
N PHE A 201 11.41 -2.64 -0.93
CA PHE A 201 11.25 -1.42 -1.76
C PHE A 201 12.52 -1.11 -2.56
N PHE A 202 13.30 -2.12 -2.89
CA PHE A 202 14.51 -1.99 -3.70
C PHE A 202 14.22 -1.26 -5.02
N LEU A 203 15.05 -0.26 -5.39
CA LEU A 203 14.89 0.55 -6.61
C LEU A 203 13.52 1.27 -6.77
N CYS A 204 12.82 1.57 -5.67
CA CYS A 204 11.68 2.47 -5.70
C CYS A 204 12.15 3.93 -5.85
N ASN A 205 12.65 4.28 -7.04
CA ASN A 205 13.34 5.56 -7.28
C ASN A 205 12.42 6.78 -7.15
N GLY A 206 11.11 6.60 -7.36
CA GLY A 206 10.11 7.65 -7.20
C GLY A 206 9.75 7.98 -5.76
N LEU A 207 10.10 7.09 -4.81
CA LEU A 207 9.72 7.25 -3.40
C LEU A 207 10.45 8.44 -2.79
N THR A 208 9.68 9.42 -2.29
CA THR A 208 10.22 10.68 -1.78
C THR A 208 10.40 10.69 -0.26
N SER A 209 9.57 9.97 0.45
CA SER A 209 9.64 9.82 1.90
C SER A 209 9.08 8.48 2.34
N VAL A 210 9.56 7.96 3.46
CA VAL A 210 8.97 6.80 4.11
C VAL A 210 9.00 6.95 5.62
N THR A 211 7.89 6.57 6.26
CA THR A 211 7.79 6.43 7.71
C THR A 211 7.67 4.94 8.04
N ILE A 212 8.63 4.44 8.81
CA ILE A 212 8.64 3.10 9.35
C ILE A 212 8.02 3.17 10.74
N PRO A 213 6.83 2.57 10.96
CA PRO A 213 6.08 2.73 12.20
C PRO A 213 6.77 2.05 13.40
N ASN A 214 6.33 2.43 14.59
CA ASN A 214 6.86 1.88 15.85
C ASN A 214 6.56 0.38 16.05
N SER A 215 5.67 -0.19 15.26
CA SER A 215 5.40 -1.64 15.26
C SER A 215 6.51 -2.46 14.59
N VAL A 216 7.28 -1.84 13.70
CA VAL A 216 8.36 -2.54 12.97
C VAL A 216 9.55 -2.75 13.90
N THR A 217 9.99 -3.99 13.98
CA THR A 217 11.16 -4.40 14.77
C THR A 217 12.40 -4.62 13.92
N SER A 218 12.23 -4.94 12.63
CA SER A 218 13.33 -5.24 11.71
C SER A 218 13.09 -4.69 10.31
N ILE A 219 14.12 -4.07 9.75
CA ILE A 219 14.24 -3.64 8.36
C ILE A 219 15.22 -4.60 7.67
N GLY A 220 14.77 -5.30 6.64
CA GLY A 220 15.57 -6.26 5.90
C GLY A 220 16.76 -5.65 5.17
N GLY A 221 17.72 -6.49 4.78
CA GLY A 221 18.83 -6.06 3.95
C GLY A 221 18.33 -5.49 2.63
N SER A 222 19.01 -4.47 2.11
CA SER A 222 18.64 -3.83 0.83
C SER A 222 17.20 -3.32 0.74
N ALA A 223 16.46 -3.20 1.86
CA ALA A 223 15.01 -2.90 1.84
C ALA A 223 14.66 -1.63 1.05
N PHE A 224 15.51 -0.61 1.07
CA PHE A 224 15.36 0.65 0.32
C PHE A 224 16.60 0.93 -0.55
N LEU A 225 17.37 -0.12 -0.90
CA LEU A 225 18.57 0.04 -1.74
C LEU A 225 18.21 0.71 -3.06
N GLY A 226 18.93 1.78 -3.41
CA GLY A 226 18.76 2.49 -4.67
C GLY A 226 17.49 3.37 -4.75
N CYS A 227 16.78 3.62 -3.64
CA CYS A 227 15.70 4.62 -3.59
C CYS A 227 16.28 6.03 -3.73
N SER A 228 16.76 6.38 -4.92
CA SER A 228 17.50 7.63 -5.16
C SER A 228 16.67 8.91 -4.97
N GLY A 229 15.35 8.83 -5.11
CA GLY A 229 14.42 9.92 -4.85
C GLY A 229 14.09 10.16 -3.37
N LEU A 230 14.49 9.22 -2.49
CA LEU A 230 14.16 9.28 -1.07
C LEU A 230 14.91 10.43 -0.38
N SER A 231 14.19 11.47 -0.02
CA SER A 231 14.73 12.67 0.65
C SER A 231 14.69 12.58 2.17
N SER A 232 13.74 11.80 2.71
CA SER A 232 13.60 11.64 4.15
C SER A 232 13.15 10.23 4.53
N VAL A 233 13.70 9.72 5.63
CA VAL A 233 13.24 8.49 6.28
C VAL A 233 13.02 8.72 7.77
N THR A 234 11.92 8.19 8.29
CA THR A 234 11.66 8.12 9.71
C THR A 234 11.67 6.67 10.17
N ILE A 235 12.46 6.35 11.18
CA ILE A 235 12.63 5.01 11.74
C ILE A 235 12.01 4.99 13.13
N GLY A 236 11.01 4.13 13.32
CA GLY A 236 10.29 3.97 14.57
C GLY A 236 11.17 3.46 15.72
N ASN A 237 10.74 3.75 16.94
CA ASN A 237 11.52 3.50 18.17
C ASN A 237 11.70 2.01 18.50
N SER A 238 10.90 1.11 17.94
CA SER A 238 11.00 -0.34 18.17
C SER A 238 11.92 -1.05 17.17
N VAL A 239 12.46 -0.34 16.17
CA VAL A 239 13.40 -0.94 15.23
C VAL A 239 14.72 -1.25 15.92
N THR A 240 15.00 -2.54 16.06
CA THR A 240 16.25 -3.04 16.68
C THR A 240 17.26 -3.54 15.64
N GLY A 241 16.79 -3.91 14.44
CA GLY A 241 17.65 -4.42 13.35
C GLY A 241 17.45 -3.64 12.06
N ILE A 242 18.57 -3.25 11.44
CA ILE A 242 18.63 -2.66 10.09
C ILE A 242 19.65 -3.48 9.31
N GLY A 243 19.18 -4.18 8.28
CA GLY A 243 19.99 -5.10 7.49
C GLY A 243 21.01 -4.40 6.59
N ASP A 244 21.92 -5.18 6.06
CA ASP A 244 22.98 -4.71 5.16
C ASP A 244 22.40 -3.95 3.96
N LYS A 245 23.02 -2.83 3.61
CA LYS A 245 22.66 -2.02 2.44
C LYS A 245 21.22 -1.46 2.48
N ALA A 246 20.56 -1.45 3.65
CA ALA A 246 19.14 -1.11 3.72
C ALA A 246 18.80 0.25 3.09
N PHE A 247 19.69 1.25 3.18
CA PHE A 247 19.55 2.58 2.59
C PHE A 247 20.71 2.95 1.66
N LYS A 248 21.46 1.94 1.19
CA LYS A 248 22.55 2.17 0.24
C LYS A 248 21.99 2.78 -1.05
N ASP A 249 22.76 3.71 -1.66
CA ASP A 249 22.39 4.42 -2.88
C ASP A 249 21.11 5.28 -2.77
N CYS A 250 20.63 5.59 -1.55
CA CYS A 250 19.63 6.60 -1.31
C CYS A 250 20.24 8.01 -1.42
N THR A 251 20.69 8.37 -2.62
CA THR A 251 21.51 9.56 -2.85
C THR A 251 20.78 10.88 -2.62
N GLY A 252 19.43 10.86 -2.65
CA GLY A 252 18.59 12.01 -2.36
C GLY A 252 18.41 12.30 -0.87
N LEU A 253 18.91 11.42 0.04
CA LEU A 253 18.58 11.48 1.45
C LEU A 253 19.22 12.69 2.14
N THR A 254 18.39 13.58 2.67
CA THR A 254 18.77 14.80 3.38
C THR A 254 18.38 14.76 4.86
N PHE A 255 17.42 13.91 5.23
CA PHE A 255 16.99 13.73 6.60
C PHE A 255 16.83 12.25 6.95
N VAL A 256 17.43 11.83 8.04
CA VAL A 256 17.17 10.56 8.71
C VAL A 256 16.67 10.89 10.12
N THR A 257 15.48 10.46 10.47
CA THR A 257 14.99 10.54 11.84
C THR A 257 14.97 9.14 12.43
N ASN A 258 15.67 8.90 13.53
CA ASN A 258 15.75 7.61 14.19
C ASN A 258 15.34 7.76 15.67
N TYR A 259 14.19 7.19 16.02
CA TYR A 259 13.63 7.29 17.37
C TYR A 259 14.06 6.19 18.32
N ALA A 260 14.91 5.26 17.89
CA ALA A 260 15.47 4.28 18.82
C ALA A 260 16.32 5.00 19.89
N ALA A 261 16.00 4.77 21.15
CA ALA A 261 16.74 5.36 22.26
C ALA A 261 18.21 4.91 22.31
N THR A 262 18.47 3.69 21.81
CA THR A 262 19.82 3.14 21.64
C THR A 262 20.10 2.92 20.16
N PRO A 263 21.21 3.46 19.63
CA PRO A 263 21.59 3.24 18.23
C PRO A 263 21.69 1.75 17.90
N GLN A 264 21.06 1.34 16.79
CA GLN A 264 21.23 -0.02 16.28
C GLN A 264 22.69 -0.25 15.88
N SER A 265 23.18 -1.48 16.14
CA SER A 265 24.44 -1.92 15.55
C SER A 265 24.22 -2.26 14.09
N ILE A 266 24.78 -1.47 13.19
CA ILE A 266 24.57 -1.59 11.75
C ILE A 266 25.90 -1.76 11.02
N ASN A 267 25.85 -2.38 9.85
CA ASN A 267 26.99 -2.52 8.96
C ASN A 267 27.36 -1.19 8.31
N SER A 268 28.64 -0.99 7.99
CA SER A 268 29.13 0.23 7.35
C SER A 268 28.46 0.52 6.00
N ASN A 269 27.95 -0.51 5.33
CA ASN A 269 27.32 -0.42 4.02
C ASN A 269 25.84 0.02 4.05
N VAL A 270 25.24 0.18 5.23
CA VAL A 270 23.80 0.54 5.35
C VAL A 270 23.48 1.86 4.67
N PHE A 271 24.35 2.86 4.81
CA PHE A 271 24.21 4.21 4.22
C PHE A 271 25.32 4.50 3.18
N ASP A 272 25.80 3.48 2.47
CA ASP A 272 26.77 3.70 1.38
C ASP A 272 26.17 4.65 0.33
N ASN A 273 26.99 5.59 -0.16
CA ASN A 273 26.63 6.63 -1.13
C ASN A 273 25.55 7.63 -0.65
N VAL A 274 25.15 7.59 0.63
CA VAL A 274 24.44 8.70 1.28
C VAL A 274 25.45 9.75 1.71
N ASN A 275 25.20 11.02 1.38
CA ASN A 275 26.08 12.11 1.80
C ASN A 275 25.86 12.46 3.29
N LYS A 276 26.54 11.72 4.17
CA LYS A 276 26.41 11.85 5.63
C LYS A 276 26.90 13.22 6.16
N SER A 277 27.64 13.99 5.34
CA SER A 277 28.10 15.33 5.74
C SER A 277 27.00 16.39 5.58
N THR A 278 26.02 16.18 4.72
CA THR A 278 24.89 17.11 4.50
C THR A 278 23.56 16.56 5.02
N CYS A 279 23.45 15.24 5.17
CA CYS A 279 22.27 14.60 5.70
C CYS A 279 22.16 14.85 7.21
N VAL A 280 20.99 15.36 7.65
CA VAL A 280 20.71 15.58 9.07
C VAL A 280 20.22 14.29 9.70
N LEU A 281 20.85 13.87 10.78
CA LEU A 281 20.37 12.77 11.61
C LEU A 281 19.66 13.31 12.85
N ASN A 282 18.34 13.22 12.86
CA ASN A 282 17.49 13.55 14.00
C ASN A 282 17.38 12.33 14.92
N VAL A 283 17.62 12.52 16.20
CA VAL A 283 17.50 11.48 17.24
C VAL A 283 16.86 12.07 18.48
N ALA A 284 16.37 11.23 19.39
CA ALA A 284 15.91 11.72 20.69
C ALA A 284 17.03 12.51 21.38
N LYS A 285 16.70 13.61 22.02
CA LYS A 285 17.67 14.57 22.60
C LYS A 285 18.62 13.89 23.56
N GLU A 286 18.12 12.98 24.38
CA GLU A 286 18.92 12.20 25.36
C GLU A 286 19.84 11.20 24.69
N SER A 287 19.57 10.82 23.43
CA SER A 287 20.34 9.83 22.70
C SER A 287 21.48 10.41 21.87
N VAL A 288 21.58 11.73 21.74
CA VAL A 288 22.59 12.41 20.87
C VAL A 288 24.00 11.88 21.12
N SER A 289 24.42 11.83 22.38
CA SER A 289 25.78 11.38 22.73
C SER A 289 26.02 9.91 22.37
N LEU A 290 24.98 9.07 22.46
CA LEU A 290 25.05 7.66 22.07
C LEU A 290 25.24 7.51 20.55
N TYR A 291 24.50 8.28 19.75
CA TYR A 291 24.64 8.26 18.28
C TYR A 291 25.97 8.84 17.82
N GLN A 292 26.48 9.89 18.49
CA GLN A 292 27.80 10.45 18.22
C GLN A 292 28.95 9.48 18.53
N ALA A 293 28.74 8.50 19.40
CA ALA A 293 29.72 7.46 19.73
C ALA A 293 29.54 6.16 18.92
N ALA A 294 28.35 5.92 18.35
CA ALA A 294 28.03 4.68 17.69
C ALA A 294 28.66 4.56 16.29
N ASN A 295 29.20 3.37 15.99
CA ASN A 295 29.77 3.11 14.66
C ASN A 295 28.73 3.34 13.56
N VAL A 296 29.17 3.87 12.42
CA VAL A 296 28.38 4.27 11.26
C VAL A 296 27.50 5.50 11.52
N TRP A 297 26.78 5.56 12.65
CA TRP A 297 25.94 6.71 13.01
C TRP A 297 26.79 7.97 13.27
N LYS A 298 27.95 7.84 13.89
CA LYS A 298 28.91 8.95 14.13
C LYS A 298 29.44 9.60 12.85
N ASP A 299 29.29 8.92 11.70
CA ASP A 299 29.73 9.46 10.41
C ASP A 299 28.77 10.56 9.87
N PHE A 300 27.58 10.66 10.43
CA PHE A 300 26.70 11.81 10.21
C PHE A 300 27.26 13.01 10.96
N THR A 301 27.73 14.02 10.24
CA THR A 301 28.35 15.17 10.86
C THR A 301 27.34 16.15 11.50
N ASN A 302 26.04 15.99 11.17
CA ASN A 302 24.96 16.81 11.68
C ASN A 302 23.93 15.95 12.44
N ILE A 303 24.24 15.63 13.70
CA ILE A 303 23.35 14.88 14.61
C ILE A 303 22.63 15.89 15.50
N VAL A 304 21.30 15.93 15.38
CA VAL A 304 20.44 16.90 16.08
C VAL A 304 19.52 16.16 17.06
N GLY A 305 19.51 16.61 18.30
CA GLY A 305 18.54 16.16 19.29
C GLY A 305 17.19 16.81 19.04
N VAL A 306 16.16 16.00 18.89
CA VAL A 306 14.77 16.47 18.83
C VAL A 306 14.08 16.14 20.14
N ASP A 307 13.30 17.09 20.65
CA ASP A 307 12.47 16.82 21.81
C ASP A 307 11.31 15.91 21.42
N ASP A 308 11.00 14.93 22.28
CA ASP A 308 9.79 14.15 22.15
C ASP A 308 8.58 15.01 22.49
N TYR A 309 7.87 15.45 21.47
CA TYR A 309 6.59 16.11 21.67
C TYR A 309 5.47 15.08 21.61
N THR A 310 4.60 15.06 22.61
CA THR A 310 3.35 14.32 22.50
C THR A 310 2.38 15.14 21.67
N ILE A 311 2.04 14.68 20.47
CA ILE A 311 0.93 15.27 19.70
C ILE A 311 -0.34 14.48 20.07
N ASN A 312 -1.27 15.13 20.72
CA ASN A 312 -2.58 14.61 20.99
C ASN A 312 -3.48 14.97 19.79
N TYR A 313 -3.83 13.97 19.02
CA TYR A 313 -4.79 14.16 17.94
C TYR A 313 -6.19 14.05 18.53
N VAL A 314 -6.95 15.10 18.37
CA VAL A 314 -8.33 15.16 18.85
C VAL A 314 -9.27 15.38 17.68
N ASP A 315 -10.47 14.86 17.78
CA ASP A 315 -11.54 15.16 16.85
C ASP A 315 -12.09 16.58 17.09
N LYS A 316 -13.13 16.95 16.36
CA LYS A 316 -13.80 18.25 16.49
C LYS A 316 -14.40 18.51 17.88
N ASP A 317 -14.62 17.46 18.67
CA ASP A 317 -15.20 17.51 20.01
C ASP A 317 -14.13 17.37 21.10
N SER A 318 -12.84 17.52 20.72
CA SER A 318 -11.65 17.37 21.57
C SER A 318 -11.49 15.98 22.21
N GLN A 319 -12.11 14.95 21.60
CA GLN A 319 -11.88 13.57 21.99
C GLN A 319 -10.56 13.09 21.40
N ALA A 320 -9.74 12.42 22.21
CA ALA A 320 -8.46 11.89 21.78
C ALA A 320 -8.67 10.83 20.69
N LEU A 321 -8.21 11.10 19.48
CA LEU A 321 -8.16 10.13 18.38
C LEU A 321 -6.94 9.23 18.50
N TYR A 322 -5.81 9.81 18.94
CA TYR A 322 -4.55 9.12 19.16
C TYR A 322 -3.73 9.86 20.20
N ASN A 323 -3.10 9.12 21.09
CA ASN A 323 -2.02 9.63 21.93
C ASN A 323 -0.72 9.12 21.33
N HIS A 324 0.10 9.99 20.74
CA HIS A 324 1.36 9.57 20.15
C HIS A 324 2.51 10.40 20.70
N VAL A 325 3.54 9.75 21.15
CA VAL A 325 4.86 10.33 21.34
C VAL A 325 5.41 10.57 19.94
N VAL A 326 5.67 11.82 19.59
CA VAL A 326 5.78 12.23 18.21
C VAL A 326 7.13 12.03 17.68
N THR A 327 6.98 11.35 16.69
CA THR A 327 7.57 11.44 15.38
C THR A 327 6.63 12.19 14.44
N LEU A 328 7.13 12.98 13.56
CA LEU A 328 6.39 13.76 12.53
C LEU A 328 5.43 12.90 11.66
N TYR A 329 4.73 11.97 12.27
CA TYR A 329 3.69 11.16 11.62
C TYR A 329 2.38 11.93 11.74
N VAL A 330 1.94 12.48 10.63
CA VAL A 330 0.59 13.02 10.53
C VAL A 330 -0.34 11.83 10.30
N PRO A 331 -1.15 11.41 11.27
CA PRO A 331 -2.05 10.27 11.07
C PRO A 331 -3.03 10.56 9.94
N VAL A 332 -3.48 9.49 9.31
CA VAL A 332 -4.61 9.59 8.38
C VAL A 332 -5.82 10.02 9.20
N ALA A 333 -6.38 11.17 8.85
CA ALA A 333 -7.59 11.64 9.52
C ALA A 333 -8.74 10.66 9.29
N PRO A 334 -9.60 10.42 10.30
CA PRO A 334 -10.78 9.59 10.14
C PRO A 334 -11.64 10.05 8.95
N THR A 335 -12.16 9.11 8.19
CA THR A 335 -13.13 9.42 7.12
C THR A 335 -14.45 9.83 7.75
N ILE A 336 -14.92 11.04 7.45
CA ILE A 336 -16.23 11.53 7.86
C ILE A 336 -17.11 11.65 6.61
N THR A 337 -18.21 10.92 6.57
CA THR A 337 -19.14 10.93 5.42
C THR A 337 -19.64 12.36 5.14
N GLY A 338 -19.51 12.81 3.91
CA GLY A 338 -19.92 14.15 3.46
C GLY A 338 -18.92 15.27 3.81
N PHE A 339 -17.70 14.90 4.22
CA PHE A 339 -16.65 15.87 4.50
C PHE A 339 -15.31 15.40 3.94
N THR A 340 -14.60 16.31 3.30
CA THR A 340 -13.22 16.09 2.85
C THR A 340 -12.25 16.62 3.91
N PHE A 341 -11.28 15.79 4.30
CA PHE A 341 -10.21 16.20 5.18
C PHE A 341 -9.29 17.21 4.49
N VAL A 342 -9.05 18.37 5.12
CA VAL A 342 -8.26 19.49 4.55
C VAL A 342 -6.87 19.55 5.18
N GLY A 343 -6.72 19.07 6.42
CA GLY A 343 -5.44 19.13 7.13
C GLY A 343 -5.59 19.08 8.65
N TRP A 344 -4.46 19.12 9.32
CA TRP A 344 -4.38 19.22 10.76
C TRP A 344 -4.09 20.66 11.18
N GLN A 345 -4.76 21.16 12.21
CA GLN A 345 -4.56 22.49 12.76
C GLN A 345 -4.06 22.38 14.20
N THR A 346 -3.04 23.19 14.55
CA THR A 346 -2.58 23.30 15.92
C THR A 346 -3.62 24.03 16.77
N VAL A 347 -4.12 23.41 17.84
CA VAL A 347 -5.09 24.00 18.77
C VAL A 347 -4.46 24.40 20.11
N SER A 348 -3.25 23.91 20.41
CA SER A 348 -2.47 24.31 21.60
C SER A 348 -0.98 24.34 21.26
N THR A 349 -0.27 25.33 21.77
CA THR A 349 1.19 25.53 21.64
C THR A 349 1.91 25.53 22.97
N MET A 350 1.28 25.07 24.05
CA MET A 350 1.93 24.98 25.35
C MET A 350 2.98 23.88 25.33
N LEU A 351 4.24 24.27 25.43
CA LEU A 351 5.43 23.42 25.30
C LEU A 351 5.60 22.38 26.43
N THR A 352 4.82 22.46 27.50
CA THR A 352 4.93 21.56 28.66
C THR A 352 4.09 20.29 28.52
N ASP A 353 3.02 20.31 27.70
CA ASP A 353 2.06 19.21 27.58
C ASP A 353 1.93 18.64 26.15
N GLY A 354 2.81 19.09 25.24
CA GLY A 354 2.81 18.68 23.83
C GLY A 354 1.99 19.61 22.92
N ILE A 355 2.01 19.31 21.63
CA ILE A 355 1.22 19.98 20.61
C ILE A 355 -0.08 19.21 20.41
N THR A 356 -1.21 19.90 20.50
CA THR A 356 -2.52 19.31 20.17
C THR A 356 -2.89 19.70 18.75
N LEU A 357 -3.11 18.72 17.88
CA LEU A 357 -3.59 18.92 16.53
C LEU A 357 -5.06 18.49 16.41
N GLN A 358 -5.83 19.31 15.75
CA GLN A 358 -7.23 19.05 15.42
C GLN A 358 -7.37 18.77 13.93
N ALA A 359 -8.11 17.70 13.58
CA ALA A 359 -8.45 17.41 12.19
C ALA A 359 -9.43 18.46 11.67
N VAL A 360 -9.10 19.05 10.51
CA VAL A 360 -9.92 20.03 9.83
C VAL A 360 -10.56 19.39 8.62
N TYR A 361 -11.89 19.57 8.50
CA TYR A 361 -12.68 19.01 7.41
C TYR A 361 -13.45 20.11 6.69
N GLN A 362 -13.61 19.97 5.38
CA GLN A 362 -14.49 20.78 4.56
C GLN A 362 -15.70 19.95 4.15
N ALA A 363 -16.89 20.51 4.23
CA ALA A 363 -18.09 19.81 3.73
C ALA A 363 -18.01 19.64 2.21
N ASP A 364 -18.38 18.48 1.71
CA ASP A 364 -18.46 18.22 0.27
C ASP A 364 -19.56 19.07 -0.35
N GLU A 365 -19.35 19.62 -1.53
CA GLU A 365 -20.27 20.57 -2.20
C GLU A 365 -21.69 20.03 -2.42
N SER A 366 -21.85 18.70 -2.41
CA SER A 366 -23.13 18.00 -2.58
C SER A 366 -23.80 17.60 -1.27
N PHE A 367 -23.17 17.87 -0.11
CA PHE A 367 -23.68 17.44 1.19
C PHE A 367 -24.68 18.44 1.75
N SER A 368 -25.97 18.16 1.57
CA SER A 368 -27.04 18.83 2.34
C SER A 368 -27.06 18.24 3.74
N ALA A 369 -26.60 19.00 4.73
CA ALA A 369 -26.61 18.57 6.12
C ALA A 369 -28.01 18.11 6.56
N PRO A 370 -28.16 16.91 7.15
CA PRO A 370 -29.38 16.56 7.83
C PRO A 370 -29.60 17.53 9.00
N ALA A 371 -30.85 17.85 9.26
CA ALA A 371 -31.27 18.80 10.28
C ALA A 371 -30.54 18.57 11.61
N VAL A 372 -29.96 19.63 12.10
CA VAL A 372 -29.33 19.90 13.40
C VAL A 372 -29.39 18.76 14.43
N TYR A 373 -28.21 18.13 14.67
CA TYR A 373 -28.01 17.32 15.88
C TYR A 373 -27.80 18.30 17.05
N THR A 374 -28.82 18.50 17.87
CA THR A 374 -28.72 19.24 19.13
C THR A 374 -28.32 18.28 20.22
N ASN A 375 -27.09 18.39 20.74
CA ASN A 375 -26.73 17.78 22.02
C ASN A 375 -27.44 18.55 23.12
N PRO A 376 -28.36 17.96 23.90
CA PRO A 376 -29.11 18.68 24.93
C PRO A 376 -28.28 19.20 26.10
N ALA A 377 -26.99 18.82 26.20
CA ALA A 377 -26.10 19.25 27.29
C ALA A 377 -25.15 20.40 26.91
N ASN A 378 -25.08 20.83 25.65
CA ASN A 378 -24.26 21.99 25.25
C ASN A 378 -24.79 22.62 23.97
N PRO A 379 -25.38 23.82 24.01
CA PRO A 379 -26.10 24.43 22.91
C PRO A 379 -25.23 25.11 21.85
N ALA A 380 -24.00 24.65 21.63
CA ALA A 380 -23.19 25.16 20.55
C ALA A 380 -23.80 24.75 19.19
N GLN A 381 -24.24 25.74 18.40
CA GLN A 381 -24.82 25.52 17.09
C GLN A 381 -23.75 25.71 16.01
N LYS A 382 -23.69 24.78 15.06
CA LYS A 382 -22.88 24.91 13.86
C LYS A 382 -23.67 25.66 12.80
N LEU A 383 -23.12 26.76 12.30
CA LEU A 383 -23.70 27.54 11.21
C LEU A 383 -22.81 27.39 9.97
N SER A 384 -23.42 27.14 8.81
CA SER A 384 -22.73 27.21 7.51
C SER A 384 -23.22 28.45 6.76
N LYS A 385 -22.29 29.29 6.31
CA LYS A 385 -22.62 30.48 5.50
C LYS A 385 -21.54 30.66 4.44
N ASN A 386 -21.93 30.67 3.16
CA ASN A 386 -21.05 30.83 2.00
C ASN A 386 -19.87 29.83 1.98
N GLY A 387 -20.14 28.55 2.25
CA GLY A 387 -19.13 27.50 2.25
C GLY A 387 -18.20 27.48 3.49
N ASN A 388 -18.35 28.42 4.42
CA ASN A 388 -17.59 28.46 5.67
C ASN A 388 -18.44 27.93 6.83
N ILE A 389 -17.76 27.23 7.73
CA ILE A 389 -18.35 26.69 8.96
C ILE A 389 -18.05 27.63 10.12
N TYR A 390 -19.07 27.94 10.89
CA TYR A 390 -19.01 28.77 12.10
C TYR A 390 -19.60 28.02 13.28
N ILE A 391 -19.07 28.29 14.47
CA ILE A 391 -19.61 27.78 15.73
C ILE A 391 -20.33 28.90 16.44
N LEU A 392 -21.60 28.74 16.70
CA LEU A 392 -22.38 29.62 17.55
C LEU A 392 -22.45 29.05 18.96
N THR A 393 -21.83 29.70 19.93
CA THR A 393 -21.91 29.37 21.36
C THR A 393 -22.03 30.63 22.16
N ASP A 394 -22.85 30.60 23.20
CA ASP A 394 -23.11 31.76 24.09
C ASP A 394 -23.52 33.04 23.33
N GLY A 395 -24.28 32.89 22.25
CA GLY A 395 -24.74 34.03 21.44
C GLY A 395 -23.66 34.68 20.58
N LYS A 396 -22.47 34.09 20.51
CA LYS A 396 -21.34 34.57 19.71
C LYS A 396 -21.00 33.58 18.62
N THR A 397 -20.64 34.09 17.44
CA THR A 397 -20.23 33.27 16.29
C THR A 397 -18.72 33.31 16.17
N TYR A 398 -18.11 32.14 16.10
CA TYR A 398 -16.67 31.94 15.91
C TYR A 398 -16.40 31.27 14.57
N ASN A 399 -15.34 31.66 13.86
CA ASN A 399 -14.85 30.90 12.71
C ASN A 399 -14.13 29.63 13.19
N MET A 400 -13.75 28.79 12.24
CA MET A 400 -13.03 27.55 12.55
C MET A 400 -11.63 27.77 13.15
N GLN A 401 -11.13 29.00 13.15
CA GLN A 401 -9.89 29.43 13.80
C GLN A 401 -10.13 29.91 15.25
N GLY A 402 -11.35 29.80 15.77
CA GLY A 402 -11.72 30.24 17.10
C GLY A 402 -11.80 31.79 17.22
N GLN A 403 -11.76 32.50 16.10
CA GLN A 403 -11.87 33.95 16.09
C GLN A 403 -13.34 34.38 16.10
N LEU A 404 -13.68 35.34 16.93
CA LEU A 404 -15.03 35.91 17.00
C LEU A 404 -15.37 36.56 15.64
N VAL A 405 -16.45 36.11 15.03
CA VAL A 405 -17.01 36.68 13.81
C VAL A 405 -18.29 37.39 14.20
N LYS A 406 -18.39 38.67 13.86
CA LYS A 406 -19.55 39.51 14.21
C LYS A 406 -20.87 38.93 13.69
#